data_ffd7e35f452795c1fd4102002b3cc5ed
#
_entry.id   ffd7e35f452795c1fd4102002b3cc5ed
#
_cell.length_a   1.000
_cell.length_b   1.000
_cell.length_c   1.000
_cell.angle_alpha   90.00
_cell.angle_beta   90.00
_cell.angle_gamma   90.00
#
_symmetry.space_group_name_H-M   'P 1'
#
loop_
_entity.id
_entity.type
_entity.pdbx_description
1 polymer ?
#
loop_
_entity_poly.entity_id
_entity_poly.type
_entity_poly.pdbx_seq_one_letter_code
_entity_poly.pdbx_strand_id
1 'polypeptide(L)'
;MGNYIPPFTISNKMLQQVSSISEKIGEIDNRDSLESKPHLRRNNRIKSIHSSLRIEANSLSLTQVRDVIDGHAVLGNQKEIQEVKNAYKAYEKIGEVDPYSLKELKKLHGIMTAGIVDEAGKFRHGEEGVFSGEKCIFVAPPPQMVPDLMKDL
;
A
#
# COMPACT_ATOMS: atom_id res chain seq x y z
N MET A 1 18.36 22.45 1.40
CA MET A 1 16.93 22.63 1.68
C MET A 1 16.71 22.18 3.10
N GLY A 2 15.99 22.95 3.94
CA GLY A 2 15.75 22.54 5.32
C GLY A 2 14.80 21.33 5.34
N ASN A 3 15.08 20.35 6.21
CA ASN A 3 14.18 19.21 6.42
C ASN A 3 12.78 19.74 6.77
N TYR A 4 11.81 19.41 5.96
CA TYR A 4 10.41 19.68 6.26
C TYR A 4 9.97 18.79 7.42
N ILE A 5 9.66 19.39 8.55
CA ILE A 5 9.07 18.69 9.70
C ILE A 5 7.56 18.96 9.66
N PRO A 6 6.72 17.95 9.47
CA PRO A 6 5.27 18.13 9.51
C PRO A 6 4.84 18.77 10.82
N PRO A 7 3.97 19.80 10.81
CA PRO A 7 3.52 20.43 12.03
C PRO A 7 2.58 19.48 12.79
N PHE A 8 3.02 19.01 13.95
CA PHE A 8 2.17 18.27 14.87
C PHE A 8 2.55 18.60 16.32
N THR A 9 1.61 18.42 17.22
CA THR A 9 1.81 18.56 18.66
C THR A 9 1.41 17.26 19.34
N ILE A 10 2.31 16.70 20.16
CA ILE A 10 2.01 15.50 20.93
C ILE A 10 0.98 15.86 22.01
N SER A 11 -0.18 15.24 21.91
CA SER A 11 -1.26 15.40 22.89
C SER A 11 -1.27 14.26 23.90
N ASN A 12 -1.87 14.50 25.09
CA ASN A 12 -2.08 13.44 26.09
C ASN A 12 -2.88 12.26 25.51
N LYS A 13 -3.81 12.52 24.59
CA LYS A 13 -4.57 11.47 23.89
C LYS A 13 -3.66 10.58 23.03
N MET A 14 -2.70 11.17 22.33
CA MET A 14 -1.72 10.39 21.54
C MET A 14 -0.87 9.51 22.44
N LEU A 15 -0.39 10.03 23.58
CA LEU A 15 0.39 9.25 24.53
C LEU A 15 -0.42 8.08 25.11
N GLN A 16 -1.67 8.30 25.48
CA GLN A 16 -2.57 7.25 25.94
C GLN A 16 -2.81 6.16 24.87
N GLN A 17 -2.99 6.58 23.62
CA GLN A 17 -3.16 5.64 22.51
C GLN A 17 -1.90 4.81 22.24
N VAL A 18 -0.72 5.43 22.28
CA VAL A 18 0.57 4.73 22.13
C VAL A 18 0.76 3.70 23.26
N SER A 19 0.49 4.09 24.51
CA SER A 19 0.54 3.16 25.65
C SER A 19 -0.41 1.97 25.46
N SER A 20 -1.66 2.23 25.09
CA SER A 20 -2.66 1.17 24.86
C SER A 20 -2.27 0.24 23.71
N ILE A 21 -1.67 0.77 22.63
CA ILE A 21 -1.15 -0.03 21.52
C ILE A 21 0.02 -0.91 21.98
N SER A 22 0.98 -0.34 22.73
CA SER A 22 2.13 -1.06 23.24
C SER A 22 1.73 -2.20 24.18
N GLU A 23 0.74 -1.97 25.06
CA GLU A 23 0.18 -3.01 25.94
C GLU A 23 -0.41 -4.16 25.11
N LYS A 24 -1.24 -3.84 24.11
CA LYS A 24 -1.85 -4.87 23.24
C LYS A 24 -0.82 -5.64 22.41
N ILE A 25 0.25 -4.99 21.94
CA ILE A 25 1.35 -5.66 21.25
C ILE A 25 2.02 -6.64 22.21
N GLY A 26 2.34 -6.24 23.45
CA GLY A 26 2.92 -7.11 24.45
C GLY A 26 2.03 -8.31 24.80
N GLU A 27 0.71 -8.13 24.84
CA GLU A 27 -0.25 -9.24 25.02
C GLU A 27 -0.22 -10.23 23.84
N ILE A 28 -0.08 -9.72 22.60
CA ILE A 28 -0.02 -10.56 21.39
C ILE A 28 1.27 -11.36 21.36
N ASP A 29 2.41 -10.74 21.68
CA ASP A 29 3.72 -11.37 21.69
C ASP A 29 3.79 -12.50 22.72
N ASN A 30 3.09 -12.35 23.86
CA ASN A 30 3.01 -13.36 24.91
C ASN A 30 2.00 -14.50 24.61
N ARG A 31 1.11 -14.31 23.64
CA ARG A 31 0.14 -15.31 23.19
C ARG A 31 0.61 -15.93 21.89
N ASP A 32 1.21 -17.11 21.90
CA ASP A 32 1.58 -17.90 20.71
C ASP A 32 1.81 -17.08 19.44
N SER A 33 3.02 -16.96 18.99
CA SER A 33 3.40 -16.14 17.85
C SER A 33 2.41 -16.36 16.68
N LEU A 34 1.99 -15.27 16.02
CA LEU A 34 1.18 -15.33 14.78
C LEU A 34 1.86 -16.21 13.71
N GLU A 35 3.14 -16.50 13.88
CA GLU A 35 3.91 -17.42 13.04
C GLU A 35 3.42 -18.85 13.12
N SER A 36 2.84 -19.26 14.25
CA SER A 36 2.22 -20.57 14.42
C SER A 36 0.85 -20.73 13.74
N LYS A 37 0.28 -19.64 13.17
CA LYS A 37 -1.08 -19.64 12.58
C LYS A 37 -1.08 -19.16 11.12
N PRO A 38 -0.52 -19.93 10.17
CA PRO A 38 -0.39 -19.52 8.77
C PRO A 38 -1.74 -19.21 8.10
N HIS A 39 -2.81 -19.91 8.50
CA HIS A 39 -4.15 -19.65 7.98
C HIS A 39 -4.69 -18.27 8.38
N LEU A 40 -4.41 -17.80 9.60
CA LEU A 40 -4.83 -16.46 10.04
C LEU A 40 -4.05 -15.39 9.28
N ARG A 41 -2.74 -15.55 9.11
CA ARG A 41 -1.92 -14.62 8.32
C ARG A 41 -2.42 -14.52 6.88
N ARG A 42 -2.69 -15.67 6.24
CA ARG A 42 -3.22 -15.70 4.88
C ARG A 42 -4.58 -15.00 4.78
N ASN A 43 -5.51 -15.29 5.68
CA ASN A 43 -6.83 -14.66 5.70
C ASN A 43 -6.74 -13.14 5.94
N ASN A 44 -5.87 -12.70 6.85
CA ASN A 44 -5.66 -11.28 7.10
C ASN A 44 -5.05 -10.58 5.88
N ARG A 45 -4.07 -11.20 5.22
CA ARG A 45 -3.50 -10.69 3.97
C ARG A 45 -4.56 -10.51 2.88
N ILE A 46 -5.42 -11.51 2.66
CA ILE A 46 -6.54 -11.44 1.70
C ILE A 46 -7.49 -10.28 2.04
N LYS A 47 -7.85 -10.13 3.32
CA LYS A 47 -8.69 -9.01 3.77
C LYS A 47 -8.03 -7.66 3.55
N SER A 48 -6.73 -7.54 3.85
CA SER A 48 -5.96 -6.29 3.64
C SER A 48 -5.91 -5.93 2.16
N ILE A 49 -5.60 -6.89 1.28
CA ILE A 49 -5.61 -6.68 -0.17
C ILE A 49 -6.97 -6.21 -0.65
N HIS A 50 -8.04 -6.93 -0.29
CA HIS A 50 -9.40 -6.56 -0.67
C HIS A 50 -9.76 -5.14 -0.20
N SER A 51 -9.46 -4.79 1.07
CA SER A 51 -9.79 -3.48 1.62
C SER A 51 -9.01 -2.36 0.95
N SER A 52 -7.71 -2.56 0.68
CA SER A 52 -6.88 -1.58 -0.02
C SER A 52 -7.34 -1.35 -1.45
N LEU A 53 -7.61 -2.41 -2.20
CA LEU A 53 -8.07 -2.32 -3.59
C LEU A 53 -9.47 -1.69 -3.70
N ARG A 54 -10.33 -1.90 -2.70
CA ARG A 54 -11.63 -1.20 -2.65
C ARG A 54 -11.52 0.32 -2.55
N ILE A 55 -10.49 0.83 -1.89
CA ILE A 55 -10.20 2.29 -1.84
C ILE A 55 -9.90 2.80 -3.25
N GLU A 56 -9.24 1.97 -4.07
CA GLU A 56 -8.92 2.26 -5.48
C GLU A 56 -10.06 1.87 -6.45
N ALA A 57 -11.29 1.74 -5.94
CA ALA A 57 -12.50 1.42 -6.69
C ALA A 57 -12.51 0.04 -7.37
N ASN A 58 -11.67 -0.93 -6.95
CA ASN A 58 -11.78 -2.31 -7.38
C ASN A 58 -13.09 -2.92 -6.87
N SER A 59 -13.88 -3.51 -7.77
CA SER A 59 -15.24 -3.97 -7.49
C SER A 59 -15.35 -5.42 -7.05
N LEU A 60 -14.24 -6.19 -7.09
CA LEU A 60 -14.23 -7.60 -6.74
C LEU A 60 -14.60 -7.82 -5.28
N SER A 61 -15.47 -8.78 -5.02
CA SER A 61 -15.84 -9.20 -3.66
C SER A 61 -14.68 -9.91 -2.96
N LEU A 62 -14.73 -9.99 -1.64
CA LEU A 62 -13.73 -10.72 -0.86
C LEU A 62 -13.57 -12.18 -1.29
N THR A 63 -14.68 -12.84 -1.70
CA THR A 63 -14.66 -14.20 -2.22
C THR A 63 -13.93 -14.25 -3.54
N GLN A 64 -14.24 -13.36 -4.48
CA GLN A 64 -13.54 -13.29 -5.78
C GLN A 64 -12.05 -12.99 -5.63
N VAL A 65 -11.67 -12.08 -4.71
CA VAL A 65 -10.25 -11.82 -4.40
C VAL A 65 -9.56 -13.09 -3.90
N ARG A 66 -10.23 -13.87 -3.05
CA ARG A 66 -9.72 -15.17 -2.58
C ARG A 66 -9.54 -16.14 -3.75
N ASP A 67 -10.55 -16.27 -4.59
CA ASP A 67 -10.54 -17.18 -5.75
C ASP A 67 -9.41 -16.83 -6.73
N VAL A 68 -9.18 -15.54 -7.00
CA VAL A 68 -8.04 -15.08 -7.81
C VAL A 68 -6.71 -15.49 -7.19
N ILE A 69 -6.55 -15.34 -5.87
CA ILE A 69 -5.33 -15.70 -5.14
C ILE A 69 -5.13 -17.23 -5.12
N ASP A 70 -6.22 -17.99 -5.09
CA ASP A 70 -6.21 -19.45 -5.14
C ASP A 70 -6.01 -20.01 -6.56
N GLY A 71 -5.97 -19.15 -7.57
CA GLY A 71 -5.78 -19.53 -8.95
C GLY A 71 -7.06 -20.01 -9.66
N HIS A 72 -8.22 -19.81 -9.07
CA HIS A 72 -9.50 -20.13 -9.67
C HIS A 72 -9.89 -19.09 -10.73
N ALA A 73 -10.68 -19.51 -11.70
CA ALA A 73 -11.24 -18.61 -12.70
C ALA A 73 -12.30 -17.70 -12.05
N VAL A 74 -12.16 -16.40 -12.26
CA VAL A 74 -13.09 -15.39 -11.76
C VAL A 74 -13.62 -14.57 -12.92
N LEU A 75 -14.93 -14.38 -12.96
CA LEU A 75 -15.58 -13.46 -13.89
C LEU A 75 -15.47 -12.04 -13.33
N GLY A 76 -14.88 -11.12 -14.11
CA GLY A 76 -14.70 -9.73 -13.71
C GLY A 76 -13.83 -8.95 -14.68
N ASN A 77 -13.58 -7.70 -14.36
CA ASN A 77 -12.68 -6.86 -15.13
C ASN A 77 -11.25 -7.40 -15.05
N GLN A 78 -10.61 -7.61 -16.18
CA GLN A 78 -9.26 -8.19 -16.25
C GLN A 78 -8.21 -7.31 -15.54
N LYS A 79 -8.37 -5.98 -15.60
CA LYS A 79 -7.51 -5.05 -14.87
C LYS A 79 -7.64 -5.25 -13.36
N GLU A 80 -8.86 -5.36 -12.84
CA GLU A 80 -9.11 -5.57 -11.42
C GLU A 80 -8.56 -6.92 -10.93
N ILE A 81 -8.70 -7.97 -11.75
CA ILE A 81 -8.10 -9.29 -11.47
C ILE A 81 -6.56 -9.18 -11.44
N GLN A 82 -5.98 -8.42 -12.36
CA GLN A 82 -4.52 -8.19 -12.40
C GLN A 82 -4.04 -7.41 -11.17
N GLU A 83 -4.81 -6.42 -10.71
CA GLU A 83 -4.53 -5.67 -9.48
C GLU A 83 -4.44 -6.59 -8.26
N VAL A 84 -5.38 -7.53 -8.11
CA VAL A 84 -5.35 -8.52 -7.02
C VAL A 84 -4.09 -9.38 -7.09
N LYS A 85 -3.74 -9.91 -8.27
CA LYS A 85 -2.54 -10.74 -8.47
C LYS A 85 -1.26 -9.96 -8.11
N ASN A 86 -1.19 -8.71 -8.53
CA ASN A 86 -0.06 -7.84 -8.28
C ASN A 86 0.06 -7.52 -6.78
N ALA A 87 -1.04 -7.12 -6.15
CA ALA A 87 -1.08 -6.86 -4.72
C ALA A 87 -0.64 -8.08 -3.92
N TYR A 88 -1.12 -9.27 -4.23
CA TYR A 88 -0.72 -10.49 -3.54
C TYR A 88 0.80 -10.72 -3.64
N LYS A 89 1.38 -10.60 -4.85
CA LYS A 89 2.84 -10.73 -5.07
C LYS A 89 3.64 -9.68 -4.30
N ALA A 90 3.13 -8.45 -4.23
CA ALA A 90 3.79 -7.38 -3.49
C ALA A 90 3.76 -7.65 -1.97
N TYR A 91 2.62 -8.09 -1.43
CA TYR A 91 2.48 -8.47 -0.02
C TYR A 91 3.35 -9.67 0.38
N GLU A 92 3.67 -10.57 -0.54
CA GLU A 92 4.64 -11.65 -0.27
C GLU A 92 6.06 -11.13 -0.05
N LYS A 93 6.40 -10.01 -0.69
CA LYS A 93 7.76 -9.43 -0.66
C LYS A 93 7.92 -8.27 0.34
N ILE A 94 6.84 -7.73 0.88
CA ILE A 94 6.88 -6.51 1.69
C ILE A 94 7.77 -6.63 2.94
N GLY A 95 7.86 -7.82 3.51
CA GLY A 95 8.72 -8.08 4.68
C GLY A 95 10.22 -8.12 4.37
N GLU A 96 10.60 -8.19 3.09
CA GLU A 96 11.98 -8.25 2.62
C GLU A 96 12.47 -6.89 2.09
N VAL A 97 11.56 -5.90 2.02
CA VAL A 97 11.82 -4.58 1.42
C VAL A 97 12.35 -3.62 2.48
N ASP A 98 13.47 -2.96 2.18
CA ASP A 98 13.92 -1.82 2.96
C ASP A 98 13.02 -0.60 2.68
N PRO A 99 12.25 -0.13 3.69
CA PRO A 99 11.29 0.96 3.50
C PRO A 99 11.96 2.32 3.20
N TYR A 100 13.25 2.47 3.51
CA TYR A 100 14.03 3.68 3.25
C TYR A 100 14.78 3.65 1.93
N SER A 101 14.67 2.57 1.15
CA SER A 101 15.32 2.41 -0.14
C SER A 101 14.41 2.79 -1.28
N LEU A 102 14.69 3.91 -1.97
CA LEU A 102 13.97 4.31 -3.19
C LEU A 102 14.03 3.23 -4.29
N LYS A 103 15.11 2.48 -4.36
CA LYS A 103 15.25 1.37 -5.30
C LYS A 103 14.24 0.26 -5.02
N GLU A 104 14.12 -0.12 -3.75
CA GLU A 104 13.18 -1.17 -3.34
C GLU A 104 11.73 -0.68 -3.43
N LEU A 105 11.45 0.59 -3.10
CA LEU A 105 10.14 1.20 -3.30
C LEU A 105 9.71 1.15 -4.78
N LYS A 106 10.59 1.54 -5.69
CA LYS A 106 10.32 1.47 -7.15
C LYS A 106 10.11 0.04 -7.62
N LYS A 107 10.86 -0.93 -7.10
CA LYS A 107 10.69 -2.34 -7.40
C LYS A 107 9.32 -2.84 -6.93
N LEU A 108 8.92 -2.49 -5.71
CA LEU A 108 7.61 -2.85 -5.16
C LEU A 108 6.47 -2.21 -5.96
N HIS A 109 6.60 -0.91 -6.29
CA HIS A 109 5.67 -0.21 -7.18
C HIS A 109 5.57 -0.91 -8.53
N GLY A 110 6.69 -1.34 -9.11
CA GLY A 110 6.71 -2.08 -10.37
C GLY A 110 5.94 -3.40 -10.30
N ILE A 111 6.01 -4.12 -9.17
CA ILE A 111 5.21 -5.34 -8.94
C ILE A 111 3.72 -4.98 -8.83
N MET A 112 3.39 -3.96 -8.04
CA MET A 112 2.00 -3.54 -7.80
C MET A 112 1.28 -3.09 -9.07
N THR A 113 1.99 -2.42 -9.96
CA THR A 113 1.42 -1.77 -11.15
C THR A 113 1.72 -2.49 -12.47
N ALA A 114 2.34 -3.68 -12.41
CA ALA A 114 2.69 -4.47 -13.59
C ALA A 114 1.47 -4.79 -14.47
N GLY A 115 1.52 -4.40 -15.76
CA GLY A 115 0.43 -4.59 -16.71
C GLY A 115 -0.82 -3.73 -16.45
N ILE A 116 -0.72 -2.73 -15.57
CA ILE A 116 -1.79 -1.79 -15.24
C ILE A 116 -1.44 -0.38 -15.74
N VAL A 117 -0.17 0.03 -15.57
CA VAL A 117 0.35 1.32 -16.03
C VAL A 117 1.65 1.14 -16.79
N ASP A 118 1.93 2.05 -17.73
CA ASP A 118 3.14 2.00 -18.56
C ASP A 118 4.41 2.34 -17.77
N GLU A 119 4.30 3.15 -16.72
CA GLU A 119 5.42 3.62 -15.90
C GLU A 119 5.65 2.75 -14.65
N ALA A 120 5.30 1.45 -14.71
CA ALA A 120 5.49 0.54 -13.59
C ALA A 120 6.93 0.55 -13.06
N GLY A 121 7.10 0.85 -11.76
CA GLY A 121 8.42 0.93 -11.12
C GLY A 121 9.26 2.17 -11.48
N LYS A 122 8.66 3.18 -12.10
CA LYS A 122 9.32 4.42 -12.48
C LYS A 122 8.66 5.62 -11.82
N PHE A 123 9.36 6.72 -11.73
CA PHE A 123 8.72 7.99 -11.46
C PHE A 123 7.97 8.44 -12.70
N ARG A 124 6.87 9.16 -12.51
CA ARG A 124 6.07 9.73 -13.58
C ARG A 124 6.89 10.73 -14.45
N HIS A 125 6.53 10.83 -15.72
CA HIS A 125 7.06 11.82 -16.64
C HIS A 125 6.04 12.92 -16.93
N GLY A 126 4.75 12.64 -16.76
CA GLY A 126 3.66 13.57 -16.98
C GLY A 126 3.41 14.49 -15.79
N GLU A 127 2.74 15.61 -16.05
CA GLU A 127 2.18 16.47 -15.04
C GLU A 127 0.91 15.81 -14.46
N GLU A 128 0.67 15.99 -13.17
CA GLU A 128 -0.49 15.47 -12.50
C GLU A 128 -1.13 16.50 -11.58
N GLY A 129 -2.41 16.34 -11.33
CA GLY A 129 -3.15 17.21 -10.43
C GLY A 129 -4.37 16.50 -9.83
N VAL A 130 -4.90 17.08 -8.77
CA VAL A 130 -6.16 16.67 -8.17
C VAL A 130 -7.26 17.60 -8.64
N PHE A 131 -8.35 17.04 -9.14
CA PHE A 131 -9.47 17.77 -9.69
C PHE A 131 -10.73 17.55 -8.86
N SER A 132 -11.54 18.61 -8.74
CA SER A 132 -12.90 18.54 -8.23
C SER A 132 -13.83 19.02 -9.36
N GLY A 133 -14.43 18.07 -10.08
CA GLY A 133 -15.07 18.35 -11.37
C GLY A 133 -14.02 18.84 -12.37
N GLU A 134 -14.27 19.98 -13.02
CA GLU A 134 -13.35 20.62 -13.98
C GLU A 134 -12.27 21.50 -13.32
N LYS A 135 -12.41 21.79 -12.03
CA LYS A 135 -11.48 22.67 -11.31
C LYS A 135 -10.30 21.88 -10.77
N CYS A 136 -9.09 22.23 -11.22
CA CYS A 136 -7.86 21.76 -10.58
C CYS A 136 -7.73 22.43 -9.20
N ILE A 137 -7.69 21.61 -8.14
CA ILE A 137 -7.55 22.06 -6.74
C ILE A 137 -6.15 21.89 -6.20
N PHE A 138 -5.34 21.06 -6.84
CA PHE A 138 -3.94 20.86 -6.49
C PHE A 138 -3.15 20.46 -7.74
N VAL A 139 -2.01 21.08 -7.96
CA VAL A 139 -1.06 20.69 -9.00
C VAL A 139 0.14 20.02 -8.33
N ALA A 140 0.44 18.79 -8.73
CA ALA A 140 1.59 18.07 -8.22
C ALA A 140 2.89 18.77 -8.66
N PRO A 141 3.99 18.63 -7.87
CA PRO A 141 5.29 19.15 -8.28
C PRO A 141 5.69 18.68 -9.69
N PRO A 142 6.45 19.47 -10.47
CA PRO A 142 6.93 19.02 -11.77
C PRO A 142 7.65 17.66 -11.70
N PRO A 143 7.51 16.79 -12.73
CA PRO A 143 8.08 15.44 -12.72
C PRO A 143 9.59 15.42 -12.44
N GLN A 144 10.30 16.44 -12.90
CA GLN A 144 11.76 16.59 -12.73
C GLN A 144 12.18 16.73 -11.27
N MET A 145 11.29 17.25 -10.42
CA MET A 145 11.54 17.42 -8.98
C MET A 145 11.25 16.15 -8.17
N VAL A 146 10.48 15.20 -8.69
CA VAL A 146 10.04 14.02 -7.96
C VAL A 146 11.22 13.19 -7.41
N PRO A 147 12.29 12.91 -8.17
CA PRO A 147 13.42 12.15 -7.64
C PRO A 147 14.10 12.77 -6.42
N ASP A 148 14.20 14.10 -6.36
CA ASP A 148 14.84 14.81 -5.25
C ASP A 148 13.88 14.90 -4.05
N LEU A 149 12.61 15.21 -4.28
CA LEU A 149 11.59 15.19 -3.23
C LEU A 149 11.46 13.82 -2.56
N MET A 150 11.61 12.74 -3.31
CA MET A 150 11.56 11.38 -2.78
C MET A 150 12.82 10.97 -2.00
N LYS A 151 13.92 11.68 -2.13
CA LYS A 151 15.12 11.49 -1.28
C LYS A 151 15.01 12.19 0.06
N ASP A 152 14.20 13.27 0.09
CA ASP A 152 13.98 14.07 1.30
C ASP A 152 12.85 13.50 2.20
N LEU A 153 12.18 12.43 1.76
CA LEU A 153 11.08 11.76 2.47
C LEU A 153 11.64 10.73 3.46
#